data_22b6b59f875a2720e84b2b9750d65515
#
_entry.id   22b6b59f875a2720e84b2b9750d65515
#
_cell.length_a   1.000
_cell.length_b   1.000
_cell.length_c   1.000
_cell.angle_alpha   90.00
_cell.angle_beta   90.00
_cell.angle_gamma   90.00
#
_symmetry.space_group_name_H-M   'P 1'
#
loop_
_entity.id
_entity.type
_entity.pdbx_description
1 polymer ?
#
loop_
_entity_poly.entity_id
_entity_poly.type
_entity_poly.pdbx_seq_one_letter_code
_entity_poly.pdbx_strand_id
1 'polypeptide(L)'
;MAVSVTPTSSTDPVPAGADAAGGYDAPDLRVFVFALFFIFGGITSLNDVIIPKLKDLFTLNYTQAMLIQFCFFTAYLVIGIPGARLVKRIGYMRGAVAGLVTMLIGCLIFIPASRTATYGLFLLALFVLASGVVLVQIVSNPLISLLGPQRTAHSRLTFAQAFNSVGTTIFPFVGSVLILAPLGGGGSATSFFDVSRVSDPACNGGQTAASAAPTTAYRIAETQVVAHAYLGLAVALGVIAAAVWLFRNRLQGERHEAGSLTSSFDLLRRPRFAFGALCIFLYVGAEVSIGSTLVNYLKSDHTLCLTDQSAGKQLLFYWGGAMVGRFIGSAVLRAVSPGKVLAGVAVGAIALVLVSIGTGGALSADTLLAVGLMNSIMFPTIFSLASEGLGTRAADGSGIINVAIFGGAVVPLMTGGLADAVGLPLALLLPVACYVVIAAYGMYARRPAVA
;
A
#
# COMPACT_ATOMS: atom_id res chain seq x y z
N MET A 1 64.32 -20.18 -3.80
CA MET A 1 63.47 -20.87 -2.84
C MET A 1 62.06 -20.35 -3.02
N ALA A 2 61.22 -21.11 -3.71
CA ALA A 2 59.82 -20.79 -3.93
C ALA A 2 59.01 -21.50 -2.84
N VAL A 3 58.25 -20.71 -2.00
CA VAL A 3 57.35 -21.22 -1.00
C VAL A 3 56.01 -21.45 -1.68
N SER A 4 55.63 -22.68 -1.84
CA SER A 4 54.33 -23.15 -2.30
C SER A 4 53.31 -23.00 -1.14
N VAL A 5 52.33 -22.09 -1.30
CA VAL A 5 51.18 -21.99 -0.42
C VAL A 5 50.07 -22.88 -0.97
N THR A 6 49.83 -23.99 -0.34
CA THR A 6 48.66 -24.85 -0.56
C THR A 6 47.40 -24.18 -0.01
N PRO A 7 46.30 -24.08 -0.79
CA PRO A 7 45.04 -23.59 -0.22
C PRO A 7 44.43 -24.70 0.65
N THR A 8 44.23 -24.40 1.93
CA THR A 8 43.43 -25.22 2.85
C THR A 8 41.97 -25.11 2.45
N SER A 9 41.40 -26.19 1.91
CA SER A 9 39.96 -26.32 1.73
C SER A 9 39.30 -26.46 3.10
N SER A 10 38.61 -25.41 3.55
CA SER A 10 37.68 -25.52 4.66
C SER A 10 36.44 -26.28 4.18
N THR A 11 36.39 -27.56 4.53
CA THR A 11 35.18 -28.39 4.40
C THR A 11 34.26 -28.12 5.61
N ASP A 12 33.65 -26.97 5.65
CA ASP A 12 32.47 -26.79 6.49
C ASP A 12 31.28 -27.45 5.80
N PRO A 13 30.47 -28.26 6.49
CA PRO A 13 29.33 -28.95 5.90
C PRO A 13 28.31 -27.90 5.42
N VAL A 14 28.04 -27.87 4.12
CA VAL A 14 26.94 -27.07 3.52
C VAL A 14 25.64 -27.55 4.16
N PRO A 15 24.80 -26.66 4.74
CA PRO A 15 23.52 -27.07 5.33
C PRO A 15 22.67 -27.78 4.26
N ALA A 16 22.09 -28.93 4.63
CA ALA A 16 21.22 -29.70 3.75
C ALA A 16 20.04 -28.81 3.28
N GLY A 17 19.98 -28.53 1.97
CA GLY A 17 18.94 -27.72 1.33
C GLY A 17 19.43 -26.46 0.60
N ALA A 18 20.73 -26.17 0.56
CA ALA A 18 21.27 -25.08 -0.23
C ALA A 18 21.70 -25.60 -1.61
N ASP A 19 21.07 -25.10 -2.69
CA ASP A 19 21.55 -25.32 -4.05
C ASP A 19 22.88 -24.59 -4.26
N ALA A 20 23.74 -25.13 -5.16
CA ALA A 20 25.05 -24.58 -5.53
C ALA A 20 25.00 -23.11 -6.05
N ALA A 21 23.82 -22.50 -6.14
CA ALA A 21 23.54 -21.13 -6.55
C ALA A 21 23.01 -20.24 -5.42
N GLY A 22 23.09 -20.64 -4.14
CA GLY A 22 22.85 -19.77 -2.97
C GLY A 22 21.39 -19.49 -2.62
N GLY A 23 20.43 -20.33 -3.02
CA GLY A 23 19.01 -20.21 -2.64
C GLY A 23 18.56 -21.35 -1.75
N TYR A 24 17.63 -21.07 -0.80
CA TYR A 24 17.00 -22.10 0.04
C TYR A 24 15.76 -22.66 -0.64
N ASP A 25 15.66 -23.97 -0.80
CA ASP A 25 14.43 -24.61 -1.28
C ASP A 25 13.53 -24.97 -0.08
N ALA A 26 12.57 -24.07 0.20
CA ALA A 26 11.59 -24.22 1.28
C ALA A 26 10.22 -23.78 0.78
N PRO A 27 9.46 -24.64 0.09
CA PRO A 27 8.17 -24.29 -0.52
C PRO A 27 7.12 -23.87 0.52
N ASP A 28 7.15 -24.45 1.72
CA ASP A 28 6.29 -24.07 2.86
C ASP A 28 6.51 -22.61 3.30
N LEU A 29 7.75 -22.15 3.32
CA LEU A 29 8.06 -20.76 3.64
C LEU A 29 7.63 -19.79 2.54
N ARG A 30 7.60 -20.22 1.27
CA ARG A 30 7.08 -19.39 0.16
C ARG A 30 5.59 -19.08 0.35
N VAL A 31 4.79 -20.10 0.67
CA VAL A 31 3.35 -19.94 0.93
C VAL A 31 3.13 -18.97 2.08
N PHE A 32 3.91 -19.10 3.15
CA PHE A 32 3.87 -18.18 4.28
C PHE A 32 4.18 -16.73 3.86
N VAL A 33 5.22 -16.51 3.06
CA VAL A 33 5.57 -15.16 2.59
C VAL A 33 4.46 -14.60 1.70
N PHE A 34 3.83 -15.40 0.83
CA PHE A 34 2.68 -14.96 0.04
C PHE A 34 1.50 -14.51 0.92
N ALA A 35 1.23 -15.25 2.03
CA ALA A 35 0.22 -14.85 3.00
C ALA A 35 0.58 -13.50 3.67
N LEU A 36 1.85 -13.26 3.98
CA LEU A 36 2.28 -11.95 4.49
C LEU A 36 2.02 -10.82 3.48
N PHE A 37 2.33 -11.03 2.19
CA PHE A 37 2.04 -10.06 1.14
C PHE A 37 0.54 -9.75 1.03
N PHE A 38 -0.30 -10.78 1.08
CA PHE A 38 -1.76 -10.63 1.08
C PHE A 38 -2.24 -9.80 2.27
N ILE A 39 -1.75 -10.10 3.48
CA ILE A 39 -2.18 -9.45 4.72
C ILE A 39 -1.78 -7.97 4.73
N PHE A 40 -0.48 -7.67 4.48
CA PHE A 40 -0.06 -6.27 4.57
C PHE A 40 -0.67 -5.42 3.45
N GLY A 41 -0.87 -5.98 2.24
CA GLY A 41 -1.58 -5.31 1.17
C GLY A 41 -3.02 -4.98 1.56
N GLY A 42 -3.74 -5.97 2.09
CA GLY A 42 -5.11 -5.78 2.54
C GLY A 42 -5.24 -4.74 3.66
N ILE A 43 -4.38 -4.80 4.67
CA ILE A 43 -4.40 -3.84 5.78
C ILE A 43 -4.10 -2.41 5.30
N THR A 44 -3.15 -2.25 4.38
CA THR A 44 -2.83 -0.93 3.83
C THR A 44 -4.03 -0.30 3.12
N SER A 45 -4.75 -1.07 2.31
CA SER A 45 -5.92 -0.58 1.55
C SER A 45 -7.18 -0.41 2.40
N LEU A 46 -7.24 -1.02 3.59
CA LEU A 46 -8.39 -0.85 4.50
C LEU A 46 -8.55 0.59 5.00
N ASN A 47 -7.47 1.38 4.98
CA ASN A 47 -7.52 2.81 5.30
C ASN A 47 -8.51 3.57 4.41
N ASP A 48 -8.66 3.18 3.13
CA ASP A 48 -9.56 3.84 2.18
C ASP A 48 -11.04 3.72 2.59
N VAL A 49 -11.36 2.68 3.37
CA VAL A 49 -12.70 2.46 3.95
C VAL A 49 -12.87 3.17 5.29
N ILE A 50 -11.80 3.25 6.09
CA ILE A 50 -11.86 3.92 7.41
C ILE A 50 -11.93 5.43 7.29
N ILE A 51 -11.26 6.02 6.31
CA ILE A 51 -11.20 7.48 6.12
C ILE A 51 -12.60 8.11 6.03
N PRO A 52 -13.51 7.68 5.11
CA PRO A 52 -14.84 8.24 5.05
C PRO A 52 -15.63 8.01 6.34
N LYS A 53 -15.53 6.83 6.97
CA LYS A 53 -16.22 6.54 8.23
C LYS A 53 -15.82 7.48 9.35
N LEU A 54 -14.52 7.68 9.58
CA LEU A 54 -14.04 8.58 10.63
C LEU A 54 -14.30 10.05 10.28
N LYS A 55 -14.23 10.41 8.99
CA LYS A 55 -14.55 11.76 8.53
C LYS A 55 -15.98 12.15 8.91
N ASP A 56 -16.94 11.28 8.65
CA ASP A 56 -18.34 11.54 8.93
C ASP A 56 -18.64 11.51 10.44
N LEU A 57 -18.08 10.54 11.20
CA LEU A 57 -18.29 10.42 12.64
C LEU A 57 -17.70 11.57 13.45
N PHE A 58 -16.53 12.06 13.08
CA PHE A 58 -15.84 13.14 13.78
C PHE A 58 -16.02 14.50 13.12
N THR A 59 -16.85 14.60 12.06
CA THR A 59 -17.09 15.84 11.30
C THR A 59 -15.79 16.50 10.84
N LEU A 60 -14.86 15.67 10.32
CA LEU A 60 -13.54 16.12 9.91
C LEU A 60 -13.61 16.81 8.53
N ASN A 61 -12.78 17.84 8.35
CA ASN A 61 -12.47 18.31 7.01
C ASN A 61 -11.55 17.32 6.27
N TYR A 62 -11.32 17.52 4.98
CA TYR A 62 -10.49 16.60 4.16
C TYR A 62 -9.05 16.57 4.65
N THR A 63 -8.47 17.70 5.04
CA THR A 63 -7.11 17.76 5.62
C THR A 63 -6.99 16.87 6.85
N GLN A 64 -7.95 17.00 7.77
CA GLN A 64 -7.97 16.19 8.99
C GLN A 64 -8.17 14.71 8.69
N ALA A 65 -9.04 14.36 7.74
CA ALA A 65 -9.24 12.97 7.33
C ALA A 65 -7.96 12.35 6.72
N MET A 66 -7.18 13.13 5.96
CA MET A 66 -5.92 12.66 5.38
C MET A 66 -4.79 12.50 6.40
N LEU A 67 -4.94 12.99 7.66
CA LEU A 67 -4.01 12.64 8.74
C LEU A 67 -3.94 11.12 9.01
N ILE A 68 -4.97 10.37 8.63
CA ILE A 68 -4.97 8.91 8.67
C ILE A 68 -3.82 8.36 7.80
N GLN A 69 -3.74 8.79 6.54
CA GLN A 69 -2.67 8.38 5.64
C GLN A 69 -1.32 8.96 6.07
N PHE A 70 -1.29 10.21 6.55
CA PHE A 70 -0.07 10.80 7.07
C PHE A 70 0.52 9.98 8.23
N CYS A 71 -0.28 9.60 9.22
CA CYS A 71 0.17 8.78 10.34
C CYS A 71 0.61 7.39 9.87
N PHE A 72 -0.15 6.78 8.95
CA PHE A 72 0.16 5.45 8.42
C PHE A 72 1.50 5.46 7.67
N PHE A 73 1.68 6.32 6.70
CA PHE A 73 2.90 6.35 5.89
C PHE A 73 4.11 6.96 6.60
N THR A 74 3.91 7.76 7.67
CA THR A 74 5.01 8.23 8.53
C THR A 74 5.73 7.07 9.22
N ALA A 75 5.05 5.94 9.46
CA ALA A 75 5.69 4.75 9.98
C ALA A 75 6.81 4.23 9.06
N TYR A 76 6.68 4.38 7.73
CA TYR A 76 7.75 3.98 6.79
C TYR A 76 9.03 4.79 6.99
N LEU A 77 8.88 6.10 7.24
CA LEU A 77 10.02 6.97 7.50
C LEU A 77 10.65 6.68 8.87
N VAL A 78 9.82 6.55 9.92
CA VAL A 78 10.29 6.42 11.31
C VAL A 78 10.83 5.02 11.60
N ILE A 79 10.13 3.97 11.13
CA ILE A 79 10.43 2.57 11.46
C ILE A 79 11.34 1.92 10.42
N GLY A 80 11.40 2.43 9.18
CA GLY A 80 12.15 1.79 8.10
C GLY A 80 13.61 1.47 8.47
N ILE A 81 14.34 2.45 8.98
CA ILE A 81 15.75 2.28 9.37
C ILE A 81 15.92 1.50 10.69
N PRO A 82 15.24 1.87 11.81
CA PRO A 82 15.34 1.10 13.06
C PRO A 82 14.83 -0.33 12.91
N GLY A 83 13.76 -0.53 12.16
CA GLY A 83 13.18 -1.83 11.89
C GLY A 83 14.13 -2.75 11.11
N ALA A 84 14.82 -2.23 10.09
CA ALA A 84 15.83 -2.98 9.36
C ALA A 84 16.99 -3.41 10.28
N ARG A 85 17.44 -2.53 11.20
CA ARG A 85 18.46 -2.87 12.20
C ARG A 85 17.97 -3.94 13.18
N LEU A 86 16.71 -3.84 13.61
CA LEU A 86 16.08 -4.83 14.49
C LEU A 86 16.03 -6.19 13.79
N VAL A 87 15.49 -6.26 12.57
CA VAL A 87 15.40 -7.51 11.79
C VAL A 87 16.77 -8.14 11.58
N LYS A 88 17.80 -7.34 11.29
CA LYS A 88 19.19 -7.80 11.18
C LYS A 88 19.70 -8.47 12.44
N ARG A 89 19.31 -7.96 13.63
CA ARG A 89 19.75 -8.52 14.93
C ARG A 89 19.01 -9.81 15.31
N ILE A 90 17.70 -9.87 15.05
CA ILE A 90 16.85 -10.97 15.51
C ILE A 90 16.57 -12.04 14.44
N GLY A 91 16.89 -11.74 13.15
CA GLY A 91 16.65 -12.61 12.01
C GLY A 91 15.25 -12.43 11.38
N TYR A 92 15.08 -12.92 10.15
CA TYR A 92 13.85 -12.70 9.37
C TYR A 92 12.60 -13.27 10.04
N MET A 93 12.62 -14.53 10.49
CA MET A 93 11.43 -15.16 11.07
C MET A 93 10.98 -14.49 12.37
N ARG A 94 11.91 -14.14 13.26
CA ARG A 94 11.59 -13.39 14.47
C ARG A 94 11.17 -11.94 14.15
N GLY A 95 11.75 -11.35 13.12
CA GLY A 95 11.35 -10.04 12.59
C GLY A 95 9.92 -10.05 12.08
N ALA A 96 9.51 -11.10 11.35
CA ALA A 96 8.13 -11.27 10.91
C ALA A 96 7.16 -11.35 12.09
N VAL A 97 7.50 -12.16 13.12
CA VAL A 97 6.68 -12.24 14.35
C VAL A 97 6.58 -10.89 15.05
N ALA A 98 7.71 -10.18 15.19
CA ALA A 98 7.71 -8.85 15.81
C ALA A 98 6.79 -7.87 15.04
N GLY A 99 6.82 -7.89 13.70
CA GLY A 99 5.93 -7.11 12.86
C GLY A 99 4.46 -7.47 13.05
N LEU A 100 4.13 -8.77 13.01
CA LEU A 100 2.75 -9.26 13.20
C LEU A 100 2.21 -8.93 14.60
N VAL A 101 3.03 -9.06 15.65
CA VAL A 101 2.65 -8.68 17.03
C VAL A 101 2.46 -7.16 17.13
N THR A 102 3.30 -6.36 16.50
CA THR A 102 3.13 -4.90 16.46
C THR A 102 1.83 -4.52 15.76
N MET A 103 1.50 -5.18 14.63
CA MET A 103 0.21 -4.99 13.93
C MET A 103 -0.97 -5.37 14.83
N LEU A 104 -0.88 -6.50 15.54
CA LEU A 104 -1.89 -6.96 16.50
C LEU A 104 -2.11 -5.92 17.61
N ILE A 105 -1.04 -5.37 18.19
CA ILE A 105 -1.13 -4.31 19.20
C ILE A 105 -1.83 -3.08 18.61
N GLY A 106 -1.47 -2.68 17.39
CA GLY A 106 -2.15 -1.59 16.66
C GLY A 106 -3.65 -1.84 16.54
N CYS A 107 -4.07 -3.05 16.15
CA CYS A 107 -5.48 -3.43 16.08
C CYS A 107 -6.17 -3.36 17.44
N LEU A 108 -5.52 -3.78 18.53
CA LEU A 108 -6.10 -3.72 19.88
C LEU A 108 -6.29 -2.29 20.41
N ILE A 109 -5.48 -1.32 19.96
CA ILE A 109 -5.65 0.11 20.33
C ILE A 109 -6.95 0.67 19.76
N PHE A 110 -7.55 0.10 18.71
CA PHE A 110 -8.87 0.50 18.23
C PHE A 110 -9.97 0.30 19.29
N ILE A 111 -9.82 -0.63 20.24
CA ILE A 111 -10.80 -0.87 21.30
C ILE A 111 -10.93 0.35 22.24
N PRO A 112 -9.87 0.85 22.90
CA PRO A 112 -9.98 2.06 23.70
C PRO A 112 -10.30 3.29 22.84
N ALA A 113 -9.81 3.37 21.58
CA ALA A 113 -10.14 4.47 20.67
C ALA A 113 -11.65 4.56 20.41
N SER A 114 -12.33 3.42 20.20
CA SER A 114 -13.78 3.39 20.00
C SER A 114 -14.56 3.69 21.27
N ARG A 115 -14.13 3.18 22.43
CA ARG A 115 -14.80 3.42 23.71
C ARG A 115 -14.77 4.89 24.12
N THR A 116 -13.69 5.58 23.82
CA THR A 116 -13.52 7.01 24.13
C THR A 116 -13.96 7.92 22.98
N ALA A 117 -14.26 7.36 21.81
CA ALA A 117 -14.53 8.10 20.57
C ALA A 117 -13.50 9.23 20.32
N THR A 118 -12.21 8.92 20.51
CA THR A 118 -11.12 9.90 20.41
C THR A 118 -10.33 9.72 19.13
N TYR A 119 -10.43 10.69 18.20
CA TYR A 119 -9.77 10.62 16.89
C TYR A 119 -8.24 10.40 16.98
N GLY A 120 -7.56 11.10 17.92
CA GLY A 120 -6.12 10.94 18.11
C GLY A 120 -5.69 9.51 18.47
N LEU A 121 -6.54 8.75 19.19
CA LEU A 121 -6.27 7.34 19.48
C LEU A 121 -6.40 6.45 18.23
N PHE A 122 -7.31 6.77 17.30
CA PHE A 122 -7.37 6.10 16.01
C PHE A 122 -6.10 6.34 15.18
N LEU A 123 -5.59 7.57 15.16
CA LEU A 123 -4.33 7.90 14.49
C LEU A 123 -3.15 7.15 15.10
N LEU A 124 -3.07 7.05 16.43
CA LEU A 124 -2.04 6.27 17.12
C LEU A 124 -2.16 4.78 16.79
N ALA A 125 -3.38 4.22 16.80
CA ALA A 125 -3.64 2.83 16.44
C ALA A 125 -3.13 2.52 15.03
N LEU A 126 -3.42 3.39 14.07
CA LEU A 126 -2.98 3.28 12.68
C LEU A 126 -1.46 3.40 12.53
N PHE A 127 -0.81 4.32 13.25
CA PHE A 127 0.64 4.43 13.25
C PHE A 127 1.32 3.17 13.79
N VAL A 128 0.82 2.59 14.91
CA VAL A 128 1.35 1.35 15.47
C VAL A 128 1.12 0.18 14.51
N LEU A 129 -0.09 0.09 13.94
CA LEU A 129 -0.43 -0.93 12.94
C LEU A 129 0.51 -0.86 11.74
N ALA A 130 0.70 0.33 11.18
CA ALA A 130 1.60 0.58 10.05
C ALA A 130 3.06 0.27 10.40
N SER A 131 3.50 0.54 11.63
CA SER A 131 4.84 0.18 12.11
C SER A 131 5.08 -1.33 12.00
N GLY A 132 4.07 -2.12 12.34
CA GLY A 132 4.11 -3.58 12.14
C GLY A 132 4.12 -3.98 10.66
N VAL A 133 3.32 -3.30 9.80
CA VAL A 133 3.33 -3.51 8.34
C VAL A 133 4.72 -3.28 7.77
N VAL A 134 5.38 -2.18 8.15
CA VAL A 134 6.74 -1.86 7.70
C VAL A 134 7.73 -2.96 8.10
N LEU A 135 7.67 -3.44 9.35
CA LEU A 135 8.53 -4.55 9.80
C LEU A 135 8.31 -5.82 8.98
N VAL A 136 7.05 -6.18 8.71
CA VAL A 136 6.70 -7.34 7.88
C VAL A 136 7.24 -7.18 6.46
N GLN A 137 7.15 -6.00 5.86
CA GLN A 137 7.67 -5.72 4.51
C GLN A 137 9.20 -5.79 4.45
N ILE A 138 9.91 -5.28 5.47
CA ILE A 138 11.37 -5.36 5.59
C ILE A 138 11.83 -6.82 5.59
N VAL A 139 11.03 -7.72 6.17
CA VAL A 139 11.30 -9.16 6.18
C VAL A 139 10.90 -9.81 4.85
N SER A 140 9.67 -9.58 4.37
CA SER A 140 9.05 -10.36 3.30
C SER A 140 9.72 -10.14 1.94
N ASN A 141 10.14 -8.90 1.62
CA ASN A 141 10.72 -8.56 0.33
C ASN A 141 12.08 -9.26 0.08
N PRO A 142 13.05 -9.23 1.02
CA PRO A 142 14.28 -10.00 0.88
C PRO A 142 14.03 -11.51 0.98
N LEU A 143 13.19 -11.94 1.90
CA LEU A 143 12.96 -13.36 2.17
C LEU A 143 12.44 -14.10 0.94
N ILE A 144 11.44 -13.55 0.22
CA ILE A 144 10.92 -14.19 -1.00
C ILE A 144 12.00 -14.31 -2.08
N SER A 145 12.96 -13.39 -2.14
CA SER A 145 14.06 -13.41 -3.10
C SER A 145 15.08 -14.51 -2.77
N LEU A 146 15.23 -14.85 -1.49
CA LEU A 146 16.15 -15.90 -1.01
C LEU A 146 15.56 -17.31 -1.12
N LEU A 147 14.23 -17.45 -1.15
CA LEU A 147 13.54 -18.74 -1.20
C LEU A 147 13.53 -19.35 -2.62
N GLY A 148 14.67 -19.86 -3.09
CA GLY A 148 14.86 -20.55 -4.37
C GLY A 148 15.95 -19.93 -5.24
N PRO A 149 16.16 -20.43 -6.48
CA PRO A 149 17.27 -20.03 -7.35
C PRO A 149 17.28 -18.53 -7.62
N GLN A 150 18.46 -17.89 -7.55
CA GLN A 150 18.65 -16.45 -7.75
C GLN A 150 18.12 -15.96 -9.11
N ARG A 151 18.27 -16.76 -10.18
CA ARG A 151 17.79 -16.44 -11.53
C ARG A 151 16.27 -16.19 -11.62
N THR A 152 15.47 -16.73 -10.69
CA THR A 152 14.01 -16.58 -10.64
C THR A 152 13.53 -15.66 -9.53
N ALA A 153 14.42 -14.97 -8.81
CA ALA A 153 14.09 -14.11 -7.67
C ALA A 153 13.10 -13.00 -8.07
N HIS A 154 13.31 -12.33 -9.21
CA HIS A 154 12.39 -11.29 -9.70
C HIS A 154 10.98 -11.83 -10.00
N SER A 155 10.89 -13.01 -10.63
CA SER A 155 9.60 -13.65 -10.91
C SER A 155 8.85 -13.99 -9.62
N ARG A 156 9.55 -14.52 -8.61
CA ARG A 156 8.95 -14.83 -7.31
C ARG A 156 8.46 -13.58 -6.57
N LEU A 157 9.25 -12.51 -6.59
CA LEU A 157 8.84 -11.23 -5.99
C LEU A 157 7.61 -10.66 -6.70
N THR A 158 7.58 -10.69 -8.03
CA THR A 158 6.42 -10.24 -8.83
C THR A 158 5.18 -11.08 -8.52
N PHE A 159 5.34 -12.40 -8.36
CA PHE A 159 4.25 -13.29 -7.98
C PHE A 159 3.75 -13.01 -6.55
N ALA A 160 4.66 -12.73 -5.61
CA ALA A 160 4.28 -12.31 -4.26
C ALA A 160 3.51 -10.98 -4.26
N GLN A 161 3.91 -10.03 -5.11
CA GLN A 161 3.16 -8.78 -5.31
C GLN A 161 1.76 -8.99 -5.88
N ALA A 162 1.50 -10.08 -6.62
CA ALA A 162 0.15 -10.43 -7.04
C ALA A 162 -0.75 -10.75 -5.82
N PHE A 163 -0.23 -11.48 -4.82
CA PHE A 163 -0.96 -11.70 -3.56
C PHE A 163 -1.22 -10.40 -2.79
N ASN A 164 -0.26 -9.48 -2.78
CA ASN A 164 -0.50 -8.13 -2.25
C ASN A 164 -1.69 -7.47 -2.96
N SER A 165 -1.76 -7.55 -4.29
CA SER A 165 -2.86 -6.97 -5.07
C SER A 165 -4.20 -7.63 -4.77
N VAL A 166 -4.23 -8.94 -4.56
CA VAL A 166 -5.44 -9.64 -4.11
C VAL A 166 -5.88 -9.10 -2.76
N GLY A 167 -4.95 -8.91 -1.82
CA GLY A 167 -5.23 -8.29 -0.52
C GLY A 167 -5.79 -6.87 -0.65
N THR A 168 -5.13 -6.01 -1.43
CA THR A 168 -5.60 -4.63 -1.64
C THR A 168 -6.97 -4.54 -2.32
N THR A 169 -7.39 -5.57 -3.02
CA THR A 169 -8.70 -5.66 -3.68
C THR A 169 -9.79 -6.18 -2.72
N ILE A 170 -9.49 -7.25 -1.98
CA ILE A 170 -10.48 -7.95 -1.14
C ILE A 170 -10.78 -7.17 0.14
N PHE A 171 -9.76 -6.62 0.82
CA PHE A 171 -9.98 -6.02 2.13
C PHE A 171 -10.85 -4.76 2.10
N PRO A 172 -10.72 -3.81 1.15
CA PRO A 172 -11.66 -2.70 1.06
C PRO A 172 -13.10 -3.17 0.76
N PHE A 173 -13.25 -4.18 -0.08
CA PHE A 173 -14.57 -4.74 -0.37
C PHE A 173 -15.22 -5.34 0.90
N VAL A 174 -14.50 -6.22 1.62
CA VAL A 174 -14.96 -6.78 2.89
C VAL A 174 -15.16 -5.69 3.93
N GLY A 175 -14.21 -4.75 4.03
CA GLY A 175 -14.28 -3.61 4.93
C GLY A 175 -15.49 -2.71 4.67
N SER A 176 -15.87 -2.49 3.40
CA SER A 176 -17.05 -1.71 3.07
C SER A 176 -18.34 -2.39 3.58
N VAL A 177 -18.39 -3.69 3.52
CA VAL A 177 -19.53 -4.45 4.04
C VAL A 177 -19.58 -4.48 5.57
N LEU A 178 -18.42 -4.60 6.22
CA LEU A 178 -18.34 -4.73 7.68
C LEU A 178 -18.35 -3.40 8.42
N ILE A 179 -17.69 -2.35 7.85
CA ILE A 179 -17.44 -1.08 8.52
C ILE A 179 -18.41 0.02 8.07
N LEU A 180 -18.77 0.05 6.77
CA LEU A 180 -19.64 1.08 6.21
C LEU A 180 -21.13 0.69 6.20
N ALA A 181 -21.48 -0.53 6.63
CA ALA A 181 -22.89 -0.91 6.78
C ALA A 181 -23.59 -0.04 7.84
N PRO A 182 -24.83 0.45 7.57
CA PRO A 182 -25.56 1.25 8.54
C PRO A 182 -25.95 0.42 9.75
N LEU A 183 -25.79 0.99 10.97
CA LEU A 183 -26.36 0.42 12.20
C LEU A 183 -27.86 0.61 12.18
N GLY A 184 -28.62 -0.47 12.08
CA GLY A 184 -30.06 -0.40 12.23
C GLY A 184 -30.93 -0.95 11.11
N GLY A 185 -30.36 -1.64 10.13
CA GLY A 185 -31.13 -2.55 9.22
C GLY A 185 -32.24 -1.92 8.38
N GLY A 186 -32.35 -0.60 8.29
CA GLY A 186 -33.41 0.08 7.52
C GLY A 186 -33.13 0.26 6.03
N GLY A 187 -31.94 -0.08 5.55
CA GLY A 187 -31.62 -0.17 4.13
C GLY A 187 -31.79 -1.60 3.65
N SER A 188 -32.37 -1.79 2.47
CA SER A 188 -32.41 -3.08 1.79
C SER A 188 -31.04 -3.75 1.93
N ALA A 189 -30.97 -4.88 2.65
CA ALA A 189 -29.73 -5.61 2.84
C ALA A 189 -29.27 -6.08 1.45
N THR A 190 -28.45 -5.27 0.78
CA THR A 190 -27.81 -5.70 -0.46
C THR A 190 -26.97 -6.92 -0.14
N SER A 191 -27.10 -7.98 -0.95
CA SER A 191 -26.33 -9.20 -0.71
C SER A 191 -24.85 -8.88 -0.59
N PHE A 192 -24.09 -9.66 0.16
CA PHE A 192 -22.65 -9.44 0.37
C PHE A 192 -21.92 -9.18 -0.96
N PHE A 193 -22.27 -9.93 -2.00
CA PHE A 193 -21.64 -9.81 -3.34
C PHE A 193 -22.32 -8.81 -4.28
N ASP A 194 -23.38 -8.13 -3.83
CA ASP A 194 -24.04 -7.12 -4.65
C ASP A 194 -23.20 -5.85 -4.69
N VAL A 195 -22.64 -5.56 -5.86
CA VAL A 195 -21.86 -4.35 -6.17
C VAL A 195 -22.69 -3.27 -6.86
N SER A 196 -24.02 -3.37 -6.79
CA SER A 196 -24.93 -2.37 -7.36
C SER A 196 -24.67 -0.97 -6.77
N ARG A 197 -24.91 0.02 -7.60
CA ARG A 197 -24.76 1.44 -7.23
C ARG A 197 -26.06 1.93 -6.62
N VAL A 198 -26.10 1.97 -5.30
CA VAL A 198 -27.25 2.45 -4.54
C VAL A 198 -27.01 3.90 -4.18
N SER A 199 -27.83 4.81 -4.74
CA SER A 199 -27.74 6.24 -4.43
C SER A 199 -28.32 6.55 -3.05
N ASP A 200 -27.77 7.55 -2.39
CA ASP A 200 -28.31 8.05 -1.12
C ASP A 200 -29.62 8.81 -1.38
N PRO A 201 -30.73 8.46 -0.73
CA PRO A 201 -31.98 9.19 -0.86
C PRO A 201 -31.89 10.68 -0.54
N ALA A 202 -30.93 11.06 0.30
CA ALA A 202 -30.67 12.45 0.68
C ALA A 202 -30.38 13.36 -0.51
N CYS A 203 -29.68 12.87 -1.53
CA CYS A 203 -29.34 13.62 -2.72
C CYS A 203 -30.50 13.84 -3.68
N ASN A 204 -31.54 13.00 -3.61
CA ASN A 204 -32.73 13.10 -4.47
C ASN A 204 -33.86 13.94 -3.86
N GLY A 205 -33.53 14.87 -2.95
CA GLY A 205 -34.53 15.73 -2.29
C GLY A 205 -35.37 15.02 -1.22
N GLY A 206 -34.98 13.81 -0.83
CA GLY A 206 -35.48 13.16 0.36
C GLY A 206 -35.11 13.98 1.58
N GLN A 207 -36.10 14.42 2.37
CA GLN A 207 -35.85 15.11 3.62
C GLN A 207 -35.02 14.20 4.53
N THR A 208 -33.71 14.39 4.53
CA THR A 208 -32.93 13.95 5.68
C THR A 208 -33.32 14.86 6.83
N ALA A 209 -33.84 14.29 7.91
CA ALA A 209 -33.92 15.00 9.17
C ALA A 209 -32.57 15.70 9.37
N ALA A 210 -32.57 17.02 9.51
CA ALA A 210 -31.38 17.84 9.67
C ALA A 210 -30.43 17.11 10.61
N SER A 211 -29.30 16.65 10.06
CA SER A 211 -28.35 15.82 10.79
C SER A 211 -27.78 16.66 11.92
N ALA A 212 -28.39 16.57 13.09
CA ALA A 212 -27.79 17.09 14.32
C ALA A 212 -26.41 16.47 14.45
N ALA A 213 -25.40 17.25 14.84
CA ALA A 213 -24.05 16.75 15.03
C ALA A 213 -24.09 15.43 15.81
N PRO A 214 -23.38 14.38 15.37
CA PRO A 214 -23.48 13.05 15.96
C PRO A 214 -23.24 13.12 17.48
N THR A 215 -24.19 12.62 18.28
CA THR A 215 -24.02 12.56 19.73
C THR A 215 -22.85 11.66 20.09
N THR A 216 -22.23 11.89 21.26
CA THR A 216 -21.13 11.03 21.73
C THR A 216 -21.55 9.57 21.80
N ALA A 217 -22.79 9.28 22.24
CA ALA A 217 -23.31 7.91 22.28
C ALA A 217 -23.40 7.28 20.88
N TYR A 218 -23.85 8.02 19.87
CA TYR A 218 -23.88 7.57 18.49
C TYR A 218 -22.47 7.32 17.96
N ARG A 219 -21.52 8.23 18.21
CA ARG A 219 -20.11 8.04 17.82
C ARG A 219 -19.51 6.77 18.43
N ILE A 220 -19.76 6.52 19.71
CA ILE A 220 -19.28 5.30 20.39
C ILE A 220 -19.90 4.06 19.72
N ALA A 221 -21.20 4.03 19.47
CA ALA A 221 -21.87 2.89 18.85
C ALA A 221 -21.30 2.59 17.45
N GLU A 222 -21.15 3.62 16.62
CA GLU A 222 -20.61 3.47 15.25
C GLU A 222 -19.13 3.11 15.23
N THR A 223 -18.31 3.64 16.14
CA THR A 223 -16.89 3.28 16.23
C THR A 223 -16.67 1.88 16.79
N GLN A 224 -17.63 1.32 17.56
CA GLN A 224 -17.57 -0.09 17.98
C GLN A 224 -17.57 -1.06 16.80
N VAL A 225 -18.26 -0.75 15.71
CA VAL A 225 -18.22 -1.58 14.49
C VAL A 225 -16.80 -1.66 13.95
N VAL A 226 -16.09 -0.53 13.90
CA VAL A 226 -14.68 -0.49 13.50
C VAL A 226 -13.82 -1.32 14.47
N ALA A 227 -14.03 -1.16 15.79
CA ALA A 227 -13.28 -1.92 16.79
C ALA A 227 -13.49 -3.43 16.66
N HIS A 228 -14.72 -3.90 16.39
CA HIS A 228 -15.00 -5.32 16.18
C HIS A 228 -14.31 -5.86 14.91
N ALA A 229 -14.32 -5.10 13.82
CA ALA A 229 -13.60 -5.49 12.59
C ALA A 229 -12.09 -5.63 12.84
N TYR A 230 -11.49 -4.66 13.54
CA TYR A 230 -10.07 -4.71 13.89
C TYR A 230 -9.74 -5.75 14.98
N LEU A 231 -10.68 -6.07 15.87
CA LEU A 231 -10.51 -7.20 16.79
C LEU A 231 -10.47 -8.55 16.05
N GLY A 232 -11.34 -8.74 15.06
CA GLY A 232 -11.28 -9.91 14.19
C GLY A 232 -9.94 -10.02 13.46
N LEU A 233 -9.42 -8.89 12.96
CA LEU A 233 -8.10 -8.81 12.34
C LEU A 233 -6.98 -9.12 13.35
N ALA A 234 -7.09 -8.61 14.59
CA ALA A 234 -6.12 -8.90 15.66
C ALA A 234 -6.05 -10.40 15.97
N VAL A 235 -7.20 -11.08 16.04
CA VAL A 235 -7.25 -12.53 16.25
C VAL A 235 -6.56 -13.27 15.11
N ALA A 236 -6.86 -12.91 13.85
CA ALA A 236 -6.22 -13.51 12.68
C ALA A 236 -4.70 -13.29 12.69
N LEU A 237 -4.23 -12.07 12.97
CA LEU A 237 -2.81 -11.74 13.11
C LEU A 237 -2.15 -12.52 14.25
N GLY A 238 -2.84 -12.70 15.37
CA GLY A 238 -2.35 -13.50 16.51
C GLY A 238 -2.14 -14.97 16.16
N VAL A 239 -3.09 -15.57 15.45
CA VAL A 239 -2.99 -16.96 14.97
C VAL A 239 -1.80 -17.10 14.02
N ILE A 240 -1.66 -16.16 13.07
CA ILE A 240 -0.55 -16.18 12.11
C ILE A 240 0.79 -15.96 12.82
N ALA A 241 0.87 -15.00 13.75
CA ALA A 241 2.08 -14.77 14.53
C ALA A 241 2.49 -16.02 15.33
N ALA A 242 1.52 -16.72 15.95
CA ALA A 242 1.76 -17.97 16.66
C ALA A 242 2.25 -19.07 15.71
N ALA A 243 1.63 -19.23 14.53
CA ALA A 243 2.07 -20.17 13.53
C ALA A 243 3.52 -19.90 13.08
N VAL A 244 3.85 -18.63 12.79
CA VAL A 244 5.22 -18.22 12.41
C VAL A 244 6.21 -18.47 13.54
N TRP A 245 5.80 -18.23 14.78
CA TRP A 245 6.66 -18.49 15.95
C TRP A 245 7.06 -19.95 16.08
N LEU A 246 6.21 -20.90 15.68
CA LEU A 246 6.55 -22.32 15.65
C LEU A 246 7.68 -22.64 14.66
N PHE A 247 7.76 -21.87 13.57
CA PHE A 247 8.81 -22.03 12.54
C PHE A 247 10.00 -21.09 12.69
N ARG A 248 10.10 -20.32 13.80
CA ARG A 248 11.10 -19.25 14.00
C ARG A 248 12.57 -19.68 13.90
N ASN A 249 12.88 -20.96 14.08
CA ASN A 249 14.24 -21.49 14.07
C ASN A 249 14.64 -22.13 12.71
N ARG A 250 13.76 -22.14 11.71
CA ARG A 250 14.04 -22.80 10.40
C ARG A 250 15.04 -22.06 9.52
N LEU A 251 15.21 -20.75 9.73
CA LEU A 251 16.19 -19.92 9.01
C LEU A 251 17.21 -19.38 10.04
N GLN A 252 18.14 -20.20 10.46
CA GLN A 252 19.25 -19.79 11.31
C GLN A 252 20.53 -19.66 10.46
N GLY A 253 21.22 -18.52 10.58
CA GLY A 253 22.53 -18.32 9.97
C GLY A 253 22.64 -17.20 8.95
N GLU A 254 21.56 -16.53 8.55
CA GLU A 254 21.63 -15.43 7.61
C GLU A 254 22.04 -14.10 8.29
N ARG A 255 23.32 -13.81 8.25
CA ARG A 255 23.83 -12.45 8.51
C ARG A 255 23.85 -11.69 7.19
N HIS A 256 22.82 -10.86 6.93
CA HIS A 256 22.87 -9.92 5.81
C HIS A 256 23.63 -8.67 6.25
N GLU A 257 24.69 -8.35 5.51
CA GLU A 257 25.33 -7.06 5.57
C GLU A 257 24.40 -6.04 4.89
N ALA A 258 23.57 -5.38 5.68
CA ALA A 258 22.91 -4.18 5.20
C ALA A 258 23.95 -3.09 5.10
N GLY A 259 24.22 -2.59 3.91
CA GLY A 259 25.01 -1.39 3.70
C GLY A 259 24.50 -0.25 4.60
N SER A 260 25.38 0.65 5.01
CA SER A 260 24.97 1.82 5.79
C SER A 260 24.08 2.72 4.93
N LEU A 261 22.82 2.92 5.33
CA LEU A 261 21.90 3.82 4.61
C LEU A 261 22.44 5.25 4.48
N THR A 262 23.29 5.67 5.42
CA THR A 262 23.96 6.98 5.36
C THR A 262 24.95 7.08 4.19
N SER A 263 25.58 5.95 3.79
CA SER A 263 26.45 5.91 2.60
C SER A 263 25.66 5.79 1.29
N SER A 264 24.35 5.52 1.36
CA SER A 264 23.51 5.31 0.18
C SER A 264 22.93 6.60 -0.39
N PHE A 265 22.91 7.70 0.38
CA PHE A 265 22.38 8.99 -0.09
C PHE A 265 23.19 9.62 -1.23
N ASP A 266 24.44 9.20 -1.45
CA ASP A 266 25.23 9.60 -2.61
C ASP A 266 24.61 9.15 -3.94
N LEU A 267 23.76 8.09 -3.94
CA LEU A 267 23.01 7.66 -5.10
C LEU A 267 22.04 8.74 -5.62
N LEU A 268 21.57 9.63 -4.76
CA LEU A 268 20.75 10.78 -5.17
C LEU A 268 21.53 11.80 -6.02
N ARG A 269 22.86 11.71 -6.10
CA ARG A 269 23.65 12.49 -7.05
C ARG A 269 23.56 11.96 -8.48
N ARG A 270 23.06 10.73 -8.68
CA ARG A 270 22.79 10.18 -10.01
C ARG A 270 21.44 10.69 -10.49
N PRO A 271 21.36 11.52 -11.56
CA PRO A 271 20.09 12.20 -11.93
C PRO A 271 18.95 11.22 -12.23
N ARG A 272 19.26 10.10 -12.89
CA ARG A 272 18.25 9.09 -13.24
C ARG A 272 17.65 8.43 -11.99
N PHE A 273 18.49 8.12 -11.00
CA PHE A 273 18.04 7.53 -9.73
C PHE A 273 17.26 8.54 -8.89
N ALA A 274 17.78 9.77 -8.73
CA ALA A 274 17.11 10.81 -7.97
C ALA A 274 15.73 11.17 -8.55
N PHE A 275 15.64 11.30 -9.87
CA PHE A 275 14.39 11.56 -10.54
C PHE A 275 13.41 10.37 -10.38
N GLY A 276 13.91 9.13 -10.47
CA GLY A 276 13.11 7.94 -10.21
C GLY A 276 12.61 7.85 -8.77
N ALA A 277 13.44 8.16 -7.77
CA ALA A 277 13.05 8.23 -6.37
C ALA A 277 11.96 9.30 -6.13
N LEU A 278 12.13 10.48 -6.74
CA LEU A 278 11.08 11.52 -6.72
C LEU A 278 9.78 11.01 -7.36
N CYS A 279 9.86 10.28 -8.48
CA CYS A 279 8.68 9.73 -9.13
C CYS A 279 7.98 8.64 -8.29
N ILE A 280 8.72 7.85 -7.50
CA ILE A 280 8.11 6.94 -6.51
C ILE A 280 7.35 7.72 -5.45
N PHE A 281 7.94 8.79 -4.91
CA PHE A 281 7.28 9.66 -3.94
C PHE A 281 5.98 10.24 -4.51
N LEU A 282 6.02 10.79 -5.72
CA LEU A 282 4.85 11.39 -6.38
C LEU A 282 3.82 10.33 -6.77
N TYR A 283 4.25 9.16 -7.24
CA TYR A 283 3.36 8.08 -7.64
C TYR A 283 2.56 7.53 -6.46
N VAL A 284 3.26 7.13 -5.37
CA VAL A 284 2.58 6.61 -4.18
C VAL A 284 1.66 7.68 -3.60
N GLY A 285 2.12 8.93 -3.62
CA GLY A 285 1.29 10.05 -3.20
C GLY A 285 0.02 10.22 -4.02
N ALA A 286 0.11 10.17 -5.35
CA ALA A 286 -1.04 10.31 -6.25
C ALA A 286 -2.01 9.12 -6.14
N GLU A 287 -1.47 7.88 -6.14
CA GLU A 287 -2.27 6.66 -6.00
C GLU A 287 -3.06 6.64 -4.70
N VAL A 288 -2.40 6.94 -3.58
CA VAL A 288 -3.03 6.99 -2.25
C VAL A 288 -4.02 8.15 -2.14
N SER A 289 -3.71 9.32 -2.71
CA SER A 289 -4.64 10.46 -2.72
C SER A 289 -5.95 10.11 -3.41
N ILE A 290 -5.89 9.48 -4.59
CA ILE A 290 -7.08 9.07 -5.32
C ILE A 290 -7.82 7.97 -4.55
N GLY A 291 -7.14 6.90 -4.14
CA GLY A 291 -7.77 5.79 -3.41
C GLY A 291 -8.49 6.25 -2.16
N SER A 292 -7.84 7.09 -1.35
CA SER A 292 -8.37 7.56 -0.07
C SER A 292 -9.51 8.58 -0.18
N THR A 293 -9.57 9.30 -1.29
CA THR A 293 -10.68 10.25 -1.54
C THR A 293 -11.82 9.64 -2.32
N LEU A 294 -11.61 8.47 -2.94
CA LEU A 294 -12.52 7.86 -3.91
C LEU A 294 -13.92 7.62 -3.33
N VAL A 295 -14.04 7.06 -2.13
CA VAL A 295 -15.35 6.85 -1.49
C VAL A 295 -16.08 8.18 -1.31
N ASN A 296 -15.41 9.21 -0.79
CA ASN A 296 -16.00 10.53 -0.62
C ASN A 296 -16.37 11.18 -1.97
N TYR A 297 -15.57 10.93 -3.01
CA TYR A 297 -15.86 11.41 -4.37
C TYR A 297 -17.13 10.77 -4.94
N LEU A 298 -17.29 9.46 -4.81
CA LEU A 298 -18.45 8.72 -5.27
C LEU A 298 -19.74 9.04 -4.49
N LYS A 299 -19.60 9.54 -3.25
CA LYS A 299 -20.71 10.04 -2.41
C LYS A 299 -21.12 11.47 -2.78
N SER A 300 -20.30 12.22 -3.50
CA SER A 300 -20.58 13.62 -3.81
C SER A 300 -21.67 13.79 -4.87
N ASP A 301 -22.36 14.94 -4.84
CA ASP A 301 -23.35 15.33 -5.84
C ASP A 301 -22.75 15.49 -7.25
N HIS A 302 -21.43 15.67 -7.32
CA HIS A 302 -20.71 15.73 -8.59
C HIS A 302 -20.75 14.38 -9.34
N THR A 303 -20.88 13.27 -8.64
CA THR A 303 -20.87 11.91 -9.19
C THR A 303 -22.24 11.23 -9.05
N LEU A 304 -22.27 10.09 -8.35
CA LEU A 304 -23.43 9.20 -8.28
C LEU A 304 -24.20 9.34 -6.96
N CYS A 305 -23.69 10.16 -6.04
CA CYS A 305 -24.26 10.31 -4.71
C CYS A 305 -24.57 8.95 -4.04
N LEU A 306 -23.57 8.05 -4.03
CA LEU A 306 -23.74 6.70 -3.51
C LEU A 306 -23.82 6.68 -1.99
N THR A 307 -24.51 5.69 -1.43
CA THR A 307 -24.41 5.37 -0.01
C THR A 307 -23.00 4.94 0.36
N ASP A 308 -22.61 5.08 1.62
CA ASP A 308 -21.27 4.75 2.13
C ASP A 308 -20.83 3.34 1.73
N GLN A 309 -21.72 2.36 1.96
CA GLN A 309 -21.44 0.97 1.63
C GLN A 309 -21.30 0.74 0.12
N SER A 310 -22.17 1.34 -0.69
CA SER A 310 -22.11 1.19 -2.15
C SER A 310 -20.85 1.83 -2.71
N ALA A 311 -20.50 3.03 -2.27
CA ALA A 311 -19.26 3.71 -2.66
C ALA A 311 -18.02 2.91 -2.26
N GLY A 312 -18.00 2.37 -1.03
CA GLY A 312 -16.91 1.51 -0.56
C GLY A 312 -16.75 0.23 -1.38
N LYS A 313 -17.84 -0.41 -1.80
CA LYS A 313 -17.80 -1.60 -2.68
C LYS A 313 -17.20 -1.27 -4.07
N GLN A 314 -17.35 -0.04 -4.57
CA GLN A 314 -16.76 0.38 -5.85
C GLN A 314 -15.22 0.41 -5.83
N LEU A 315 -14.57 0.47 -4.65
CA LEU A 315 -13.12 0.32 -4.52
C LEU A 315 -12.60 -0.98 -5.13
N LEU A 316 -13.45 -2.01 -5.21
CA LEU A 316 -13.15 -3.26 -5.92
C LEU A 316 -12.71 -3.00 -7.38
N PHE A 317 -13.33 -2.04 -8.07
CA PHE A 317 -12.99 -1.74 -9.46
C PHE A 317 -11.68 -0.95 -9.58
N TYR A 318 -11.40 -0.07 -8.63
CA TYR A 318 -10.14 0.68 -8.61
C TYR A 318 -8.95 -0.25 -8.32
N TRP A 319 -8.98 -0.98 -7.22
CA TRP A 319 -7.89 -1.89 -6.82
C TRP A 319 -7.86 -3.17 -7.68
N GLY A 320 -9.03 -3.67 -8.09
CA GLY A 320 -9.14 -4.78 -9.04
C GLY A 320 -8.62 -4.40 -10.43
N GLY A 321 -8.88 -3.18 -10.87
CA GLY A 321 -8.28 -2.62 -12.09
C GLY A 321 -6.76 -2.58 -12.00
N ALA A 322 -6.20 -2.16 -10.86
CA ALA A 322 -4.77 -2.19 -10.62
C ALA A 322 -4.20 -3.63 -10.67
N MET A 323 -4.92 -4.61 -10.14
CA MET A 323 -4.53 -6.01 -10.21
C MET A 323 -4.52 -6.53 -11.66
N VAL A 324 -5.61 -6.33 -12.40
CA VAL A 324 -5.73 -6.76 -13.82
C VAL A 324 -4.70 -6.06 -14.69
N GLY A 325 -4.52 -4.76 -14.49
CA GLY A 325 -3.55 -3.97 -15.23
C GLY A 325 -2.10 -4.45 -15.07
N ARG A 326 -1.74 -5.07 -13.93
CA ARG A 326 -0.41 -5.69 -13.74
C ARG A 326 -0.17 -6.86 -14.69
N PHE A 327 -1.18 -7.69 -14.95
CA PHE A 327 -1.06 -8.79 -15.93
C PHE A 327 -0.94 -8.26 -17.35
N ILE A 328 -1.82 -7.32 -17.74
CA ILE A 328 -1.79 -6.68 -19.06
C ILE A 328 -0.44 -5.97 -19.26
N GLY A 329 -0.03 -5.15 -18.30
CA GLY A 329 1.20 -4.39 -18.36
C GLY A 329 2.45 -5.25 -18.39
N SER A 330 2.46 -6.39 -17.69
CA SER A 330 3.54 -7.36 -17.78
C SER A 330 3.73 -7.91 -19.22
N ALA A 331 2.64 -8.13 -19.94
CA ALA A 331 2.69 -8.56 -21.33
C ALA A 331 3.19 -7.41 -22.25
N VAL A 332 2.67 -6.19 -22.05
CA VAL A 332 3.06 -5.01 -22.84
C VAL A 332 4.55 -4.65 -22.65
N LEU A 333 5.07 -4.76 -21.43
CA LEU A 333 6.47 -4.47 -21.10
C LEU A 333 7.47 -5.45 -21.77
N ARG A 334 7.01 -6.60 -22.31
CA ARG A 334 7.84 -7.50 -23.10
C ARG A 334 8.06 -7.00 -24.53
N ALA A 335 7.11 -6.21 -25.05
CA ALA A 335 7.12 -5.75 -26.43
C ALA A 335 7.53 -4.27 -26.56
N VAL A 336 7.31 -3.46 -25.54
CA VAL A 336 7.51 -1.99 -25.57
C VAL A 336 8.48 -1.57 -24.48
N SER A 337 9.34 -0.58 -24.78
CA SER A 337 10.30 -0.07 -23.78
C SER A 337 9.60 0.44 -22.53
N PRO A 338 10.10 0.11 -21.30
CA PRO A 338 9.47 0.46 -20.05
C PRO A 338 9.20 1.97 -19.88
N GLY A 339 10.12 2.82 -20.33
CA GLY A 339 9.95 4.27 -20.26
C GLY A 339 8.79 4.78 -21.12
N LYS A 340 8.56 4.21 -22.32
CA LYS A 340 7.41 4.58 -23.16
C LYS A 340 6.09 4.10 -22.55
N VAL A 341 6.07 2.88 -21.99
CA VAL A 341 4.89 2.33 -21.32
C VAL A 341 4.53 3.18 -20.11
N LEU A 342 5.52 3.54 -19.27
CA LEU A 342 5.33 4.42 -18.12
C LEU A 342 4.74 5.76 -18.51
N ALA A 343 5.30 6.41 -19.56
CA ALA A 343 4.77 7.68 -20.06
C ALA A 343 3.34 7.52 -20.56
N GLY A 344 3.04 6.44 -21.30
CA GLY A 344 1.70 6.16 -21.84
C GLY A 344 0.65 5.97 -20.75
N VAL A 345 0.92 5.15 -19.73
CA VAL A 345 -0.02 4.95 -18.61
C VAL A 345 -0.18 6.21 -17.75
N ALA A 346 0.89 7.00 -17.57
CA ALA A 346 0.80 8.26 -16.85
C ALA A 346 -0.08 9.28 -17.61
N VAL A 347 0.08 9.40 -18.94
CA VAL A 347 -0.80 10.22 -19.78
C VAL A 347 -2.24 9.70 -19.76
N GLY A 348 -2.43 8.38 -19.78
CA GLY A 348 -3.75 7.75 -19.62
C GLY A 348 -4.41 8.12 -18.28
N ALA A 349 -3.67 8.07 -17.19
CA ALA A 349 -4.14 8.48 -15.87
C ALA A 349 -4.52 9.98 -15.84
N ILE A 350 -3.68 10.86 -16.42
CA ILE A 350 -3.98 12.28 -16.56
C ILE A 350 -5.31 12.48 -17.30
N ALA A 351 -5.49 11.85 -18.47
CA ALA A 351 -6.69 11.99 -19.26
C ALA A 351 -7.93 11.52 -18.48
N LEU A 352 -7.87 10.37 -17.82
CA LEU A 352 -8.99 9.83 -17.02
C LEU A 352 -9.37 10.76 -15.87
N VAL A 353 -8.38 11.29 -15.11
CA VAL A 353 -8.66 12.22 -14.01
C VAL A 353 -9.25 13.54 -14.54
N LEU A 354 -8.71 14.09 -15.63
CA LEU A 354 -9.25 15.33 -16.23
C LEU A 354 -10.67 15.14 -16.76
N VAL A 355 -10.99 14.00 -17.38
CA VAL A 355 -12.36 13.65 -17.77
C VAL A 355 -13.26 13.56 -16.54
N SER A 356 -12.80 12.91 -15.48
CA SER A 356 -13.55 12.80 -14.22
C SER A 356 -13.86 14.17 -13.61
N ILE A 357 -12.91 15.09 -13.60
CA ILE A 357 -13.09 16.45 -13.07
C ILE A 357 -14.05 17.27 -13.96
N GLY A 358 -13.92 17.12 -15.27
CA GLY A 358 -14.66 17.92 -16.26
C GLY A 358 -16.07 17.40 -16.56
N THR A 359 -16.44 16.22 -16.06
CA THR A 359 -17.76 15.60 -16.28
C THR A 359 -18.43 15.30 -14.95
N GLY A 360 -19.71 14.90 -14.97
CA GLY A 360 -20.45 14.52 -13.77
C GLY A 360 -21.06 13.13 -13.88
N GLY A 361 -21.72 12.69 -12.81
CA GLY A 361 -22.46 11.44 -12.78
C GLY A 361 -21.59 10.18 -12.97
N ALA A 362 -22.13 9.21 -13.70
CA ALA A 362 -21.49 7.91 -13.93
C ALA A 362 -20.15 8.02 -14.66
N LEU A 363 -20.05 8.91 -15.66
CA LEU A 363 -18.82 9.07 -16.45
C LEU A 363 -17.67 9.57 -15.58
N SER A 364 -17.95 10.54 -14.69
CA SER A 364 -16.97 11.02 -13.71
C SER A 364 -16.50 9.90 -12.77
N ALA A 365 -17.44 9.12 -12.25
CA ALA A 365 -17.15 8.00 -11.36
C ALA A 365 -16.31 6.91 -12.05
N ASP A 366 -16.74 6.47 -13.24
CA ASP A 366 -16.11 5.35 -13.96
C ASP A 366 -14.70 5.69 -14.44
N THR A 367 -14.49 6.94 -14.90
CA THR A 367 -13.16 7.37 -15.33
C THR A 367 -12.18 7.45 -14.14
N LEU A 368 -12.64 7.89 -12.96
CA LEU A 368 -11.77 7.90 -11.77
C LEU A 368 -11.44 6.46 -11.28
N LEU A 369 -12.42 5.55 -11.32
CA LEU A 369 -12.20 4.14 -11.01
C LEU A 369 -11.20 3.49 -11.98
N ALA A 370 -11.27 3.84 -13.27
CA ALA A 370 -10.37 3.31 -14.30
C ALA A 370 -8.90 3.77 -14.13
N VAL A 371 -8.64 4.82 -13.35
CA VAL A 371 -7.25 5.24 -13.03
C VAL A 371 -6.47 4.12 -12.35
N GLY A 372 -7.13 3.25 -11.58
CA GLY A 372 -6.50 2.08 -10.97
C GLY A 372 -5.80 1.18 -11.99
N LEU A 373 -6.41 0.99 -13.18
CA LEU A 373 -5.80 0.23 -14.27
C LEU A 373 -4.50 0.87 -14.77
N MET A 374 -4.45 2.20 -14.87
CA MET A 374 -3.25 2.93 -15.29
C MET A 374 -2.15 2.89 -14.23
N ASN A 375 -2.51 2.97 -12.95
CA ASN A 375 -1.58 2.92 -11.83
C ASN A 375 -0.85 1.57 -11.69
N SER A 376 -1.42 0.51 -12.21
CA SER A 376 -1.04 -0.89 -12.00
C SER A 376 0.45 -1.21 -12.12
N ILE A 377 1.12 -0.67 -13.14
CA ILE A 377 2.52 -0.96 -13.46
C ILE A 377 3.48 0.21 -13.18
N MET A 378 2.96 1.36 -12.70
CA MET A 378 3.82 2.53 -12.51
C MET A 378 4.91 2.26 -11.47
N PHE A 379 4.55 1.76 -10.27
CA PHE A 379 5.53 1.47 -9.22
C PHE A 379 6.67 0.55 -9.68
N PRO A 380 6.40 -0.68 -10.18
CA PRO A 380 7.47 -1.58 -10.58
C PRO A 380 8.29 -1.05 -11.74
N THR A 381 7.67 -0.30 -12.67
CA THR A 381 8.38 0.27 -13.82
C THR A 381 9.29 1.43 -13.40
N ILE A 382 8.82 2.34 -12.55
CA ILE A 382 9.66 3.44 -12.01
C ILE A 382 10.82 2.84 -11.21
N PHE A 383 10.55 1.87 -10.33
CA PHE A 383 11.56 1.17 -9.54
C PHE A 383 12.64 0.55 -10.42
N SER A 384 12.24 -0.19 -11.45
CA SER A 384 13.15 -0.84 -12.39
C SER A 384 14.02 0.18 -13.14
N LEU A 385 13.40 1.23 -13.70
CA LEU A 385 14.11 2.28 -14.43
C LEU A 385 15.07 3.09 -13.55
N ALA A 386 14.71 3.35 -12.29
CA ALA A 386 15.56 4.02 -11.33
C ALA A 386 16.77 3.17 -10.92
N SER A 387 16.56 1.85 -10.81
CA SER A 387 17.59 0.90 -10.38
C SER A 387 18.55 0.48 -11.50
N GLU A 388 18.30 0.87 -12.76
CA GLU A 388 19.22 0.58 -13.87
C GLU A 388 20.62 1.19 -13.62
N GLY A 389 21.66 0.39 -13.85
CA GLY A 389 23.06 0.80 -13.70
C GLY A 389 23.55 0.93 -12.24
N LEU A 390 22.76 0.48 -11.25
CA LEU A 390 23.22 0.47 -9.84
C LEU A 390 24.13 -0.73 -9.52
N GLY A 391 24.06 -1.82 -10.27
CA GLY A 391 24.90 -3.01 -10.08
C GLY A 391 24.81 -3.55 -8.64
N THR A 392 25.95 -3.69 -7.97
CA THR A 392 26.06 -4.15 -6.57
C THR A 392 25.38 -3.24 -5.57
N ARG A 393 25.07 -1.98 -5.93
CA ARG A 393 24.41 -1.00 -5.06
C ARG A 393 22.87 -0.98 -5.20
N ALA A 394 22.29 -1.96 -5.91
CA ALA A 394 20.84 -2.06 -6.06
C ALA A 394 20.11 -2.18 -4.72
N ALA A 395 20.71 -2.85 -3.73
CA ALA A 395 20.14 -2.96 -2.38
C ALA A 395 20.07 -1.60 -1.66
N ASP A 396 21.11 -0.77 -1.80
CA ASP A 396 21.15 0.60 -1.27
C ASP A 396 20.07 1.47 -1.93
N GLY A 397 19.93 1.37 -3.26
CA GLY A 397 18.92 2.09 -4.02
C GLY A 397 17.50 1.71 -3.58
N SER A 398 17.24 0.43 -3.34
CA SER A 398 15.96 -0.06 -2.83
C SER A 398 15.61 0.56 -1.47
N GLY A 399 16.60 0.74 -0.58
CA GLY A 399 16.42 1.40 0.70
C GLY A 399 15.93 2.84 0.56
N ILE A 400 16.52 3.62 -0.35
CA ILE A 400 16.10 5.01 -0.62
C ILE A 400 14.69 5.06 -1.23
N ILE A 401 14.40 4.15 -2.17
CA ILE A 401 13.06 4.06 -2.77
C ILE A 401 12.01 3.73 -1.72
N ASN A 402 12.31 2.87 -0.74
CA ASN A 402 11.40 2.60 0.38
C ASN A 402 11.13 3.87 1.23
N VAL A 403 12.12 4.73 1.42
CA VAL A 403 11.89 6.04 2.09
C VAL A 403 11.00 6.94 1.23
N ALA A 404 11.14 6.89 -0.11
CA ALA A 404 10.31 7.68 -1.02
C ALA A 404 8.81 7.30 -0.97
N ILE A 405 8.43 6.09 -0.48
CA ILE A 405 7.05 5.69 -0.21
C ILE A 405 6.34 6.67 0.76
N PHE A 406 7.09 7.44 1.55
CA PHE A 406 6.56 8.53 2.38
C PHE A 406 5.77 9.59 1.59
N GLY A 407 5.85 9.62 0.27
CA GLY A 407 4.95 10.41 -0.60
C GLY A 407 3.47 10.15 -0.32
N GLY A 408 3.12 8.91 0.08
CA GLY A 408 1.77 8.53 0.53
C GLY A 408 1.30 9.22 1.81
N ALA A 409 2.19 9.87 2.57
CA ALA A 409 1.83 10.74 3.68
C ALA A 409 1.59 12.19 3.21
N VAL A 410 2.49 12.71 2.39
CA VAL A 410 2.55 14.14 2.06
C VAL A 410 1.50 14.53 1.03
N VAL A 411 1.43 13.83 -0.10
CA VAL A 411 0.56 14.21 -1.22
C VAL A 411 -0.93 14.10 -0.86
N PRO A 412 -1.42 13.03 -0.18
CA PRO A 412 -2.81 12.99 0.26
C PRO A 412 -3.18 14.11 1.24
N LEU A 413 -2.26 14.47 2.14
CA LEU A 413 -2.49 15.59 3.06
C LEU A 413 -2.63 16.92 2.30
N MET A 414 -1.77 17.16 1.30
CA MET A 414 -1.87 18.33 0.43
C MET A 414 -3.16 18.30 -0.42
N THR A 415 -3.55 17.10 -0.92
CA THR A 415 -4.80 16.92 -1.67
C THR A 415 -6.01 17.22 -0.79
N GLY A 416 -5.99 16.77 0.47
CA GLY A 416 -7.03 17.08 1.45
C GLY A 416 -7.16 18.57 1.72
N GLY A 417 -6.01 19.27 1.93
CA GLY A 417 -6.00 20.73 2.11
C GLY A 417 -6.53 21.49 0.89
N LEU A 418 -6.20 21.02 -0.31
CA LEU A 418 -6.72 21.59 -1.54
C LEU A 418 -8.23 21.30 -1.69
N ALA A 419 -8.69 20.10 -1.28
CA ALA A 419 -10.11 19.75 -1.30
C ALA A 419 -10.94 20.61 -0.36
N ASP A 420 -10.40 20.99 0.80
CA ASP A 420 -11.04 21.91 1.73
C ASP A 420 -11.12 23.35 1.16
N ALA A 421 -10.15 23.73 0.32
CA ALA A 421 -10.09 25.08 -0.24
C ALA A 421 -10.92 25.28 -1.52
N VAL A 422 -10.88 24.30 -2.45
CA VAL A 422 -11.46 24.45 -3.80
C VAL A 422 -12.43 23.33 -4.18
N GLY A 423 -12.71 22.42 -3.25
CA GLY A 423 -13.57 21.25 -3.49
C GLY A 423 -12.81 20.03 -4.00
N LEU A 424 -13.38 18.85 -3.75
CA LEU A 424 -12.75 17.57 -4.00
C LEU A 424 -12.42 17.32 -5.48
N PRO A 425 -13.30 17.66 -6.48
CA PRO A 425 -12.96 17.44 -7.89
C PRO A 425 -11.70 18.21 -8.32
N LEU A 426 -11.59 19.50 -7.96
CA LEU A 426 -10.42 20.31 -8.34
C LEU A 426 -9.16 19.93 -7.58
N ALA A 427 -9.27 19.38 -6.37
CA ALA A 427 -8.13 18.88 -5.61
C ALA A 427 -7.40 17.73 -6.32
N LEU A 428 -8.09 16.96 -7.19
CA LEU A 428 -7.49 15.91 -8.01
C LEU A 428 -6.51 16.43 -9.07
N LEU A 429 -6.43 17.76 -9.30
CA LEU A 429 -5.38 18.35 -10.13
C LEU A 429 -3.98 18.16 -9.52
N LEU A 430 -3.85 17.97 -8.21
CA LEU A 430 -2.56 17.67 -7.59
C LEU A 430 -2.02 16.29 -7.99
N PRO A 431 -2.78 15.17 -7.91
CA PRO A 431 -2.41 13.91 -8.55
C PRO A 431 -2.09 14.04 -10.05
N VAL A 432 -2.84 14.84 -10.80
CA VAL A 432 -2.53 15.10 -12.22
C VAL A 432 -1.13 15.70 -12.37
N ALA A 433 -0.77 16.71 -11.58
CA ALA A 433 0.57 17.28 -11.60
C ALA A 433 1.66 16.23 -11.28
N CYS A 434 1.39 15.31 -10.34
CA CYS A 434 2.29 14.19 -10.06
C CYS A 434 2.46 13.29 -11.30
N TYR A 435 1.38 12.93 -11.97
CA TYR A 435 1.44 12.10 -13.19
C TYR A 435 2.16 12.80 -14.36
N VAL A 436 2.08 14.13 -14.48
CA VAL A 436 2.86 14.88 -15.49
C VAL A 436 4.35 14.68 -15.26
N VAL A 437 4.82 14.78 -14.02
CA VAL A 437 6.24 14.56 -13.67
C VAL A 437 6.65 13.10 -13.97
N ILE A 438 5.77 12.14 -13.68
CA ILE A 438 6.02 10.71 -13.96
C ILE A 438 6.08 10.46 -15.48
N ALA A 439 5.20 11.07 -16.27
CA ALA A 439 5.23 10.98 -17.75
C ALA A 439 6.55 11.54 -18.29
N ALA A 440 7.00 12.69 -17.77
CA ALA A 440 8.29 13.30 -18.14
C ALA A 440 9.47 12.36 -17.80
N TYR A 441 9.45 11.73 -16.62
CA TYR A 441 10.45 10.73 -16.26
C TYR A 441 10.42 9.52 -17.20
N GLY A 442 9.25 9.00 -17.56
CA GLY A 442 9.11 7.90 -18.52
C GLY A 442 9.74 8.24 -19.87
N MET A 443 9.54 9.47 -20.36
CA MET A 443 10.16 9.96 -21.60
C MET A 443 11.67 10.18 -21.45
N TYR A 444 12.14 10.66 -20.31
CA TYR A 444 13.56 10.78 -19.99
C TYR A 444 14.26 9.42 -19.95
N ALA A 445 13.65 8.45 -19.24
CA ALA A 445 14.21 7.13 -19.00
C ALA A 445 13.97 6.12 -20.14
N ARG A 446 13.36 6.55 -21.29
CA ARG A 446 13.10 5.67 -22.44
C ARG A 446 14.37 5.14 -23.13
N ARG A 447 15.51 5.81 -22.95
CA ARG A 447 16.81 5.37 -23.43
C ARG A 447 17.51 4.61 -22.31
N PRO A 448 18.20 3.49 -22.61
CA PRO A 448 18.97 2.77 -21.62
C PRO A 448 19.95 3.69 -20.89
N ALA A 449 20.24 3.39 -19.62
CA ALA A 449 21.30 4.09 -18.94
C ALA A 449 22.63 3.82 -19.67
N VAL A 450 23.35 4.87 -20.03
CA VAL A 450 24.74 4.74 -20.50
C VAL A 450 25.54 4.25 -19.29
N ALA A 451 26.20 3.08 -19.44
CA ALA A 451 26.99 2.46 -18.38
C ALA A 451 28.19 3.32 -17.98
#